data_bdc4b0527d96f6c4fcf394e7b4f69b4b
#
_entry.id   bdc4b0527d96f6c4fcf394e7b4f69b4b
#
_cell.length_a   1.000
_cell.length_b   1.000
_cell.length_c   1.000
_cell.angle_alpha   90.00
_cell.angle_beta   90.00
_cell.angle_gamma   90.00
#
_symmetry.space_group_name_H-M   'P 1'
#
loop_
_entity.id
_entity.type
_entity.pdbx_description
1 polymer ?
#
loop_
_entity_poly.entity_id
_entity_poly.type
_entity_poly.pdbx_seq_one_letter_code
_entity_poly.pdbx_strand_id
1 'polypeptide(L)'
;MNFTRMMSLIAKELNKTSETQVDMALTIKMATQIELWSKMFQNKAFWLNRNVKSCNLPAAIASEIARLVTLELKSEISGSPRAEYLQKPYAKMLKDIRRYVEYGCAKGGLVFKPYVTEQGISIQFIQADAFFPVSFDDSGNITRCVFAEQMRKGQSIFTRLEDHELKGNKLRITNHAYRSTTDAMLGTEIPVQSVQEWSKLEYEVVFSGVSKVPFGYFKVPLANADDTDSPLGCSVYSRAVDLIREADVRYSQISWEYEAKEAAVHIGESMLQDDPNDKSKKLYPHGKDRLYRPLTFDVGARDKPLMDTFSPDIRSDPLFKGFNAQLKLIEFNCSLAYGTISDPQNVDKTAEEIKSSKQ
;
A
#
# COMPACT_ATOMS: atom_id res chain seq x y z
N MET A 1 -2.69 11.16 10.02
CA MET A 1 -2.50 10.29 11.21
C MET A 1 -2.20 8.89 10.73
N ASN A 2 -1.39 8.08 11.43
CA ASN A 2 -1.20 6.68 11.06
C ASN A 2 -2.35 5.81 11.57
N PHE A 3 -2.53 4.62 10.98
CA PHE A 3 -3.68 3.75 11.23
C PHE A 3 -3.71 3.21 12.67
N THR A 4 -2.57 2.72 13.17
CA THR A 4 -2.45 2.20 14.54
C THR A 4 -2.79 3.25 15.60
N ARG A 5 -2.39 4.50 15.37
CA ARG A 5 -2.72 5.61 16.27
C ARG A 5 -4.20 5.96 16.22
N MET A 6 -4.80 6.00 15.03
CA MET A 6 -6.24 6.23 14.88
C MET A 6 -7.03 5.16 15.63
N MET A 7 -6.65 3.88 15.50
CA MET A 7 -7.27 2.79 16.26
C MET A 7 -7.25 3.05 17.78
N SER A 8 -6.09 3.44 18.32
CA SER A 8 -5.95 3.72 19.75
C SER A 8 -6.83 4.90 20.22
N LEU A 9 -6.99 5.92 19.38
CA LEU A 9 -7.87 7.06 19.68
C LEU A 9 -9.34 6.67 19.62
N ILE A 10 -9.73 5.87 18.64
CA ILE A 10 -11.10 5.33 18.52
C ILE A 10 -11.42 4.46 19.74
N ALA A 11 -10.54 3.53 20.12
CA ALA A 11 -10.73 2.70 21.30
C ALA A 11 -10.94 3.55 22.58
N LYS A 12 -10.17 4.63 22.72
CA LYS A 12 -10.32 5.57 23.84
C LYS A 12 -11.67 6.30 23.81
N GLU A 13 -12.13 6.75 22.64
CA GLU A 13 -13.44 7.43 22.52
C GLU A 13 -14.60 6.47 22.79
N LEU A 14 -14.56 5.25 22.25
CA LEU A 14 -15.58 4.23 22.51
C LEU A 14 -15.68 3.89 24.00
N ASN A 15 -14.56 3.83 24.71
CA ASN A 15 -14.54 3.55 26.15
C ASN A 15 -15.00 4.73 27.01
N LYS A 16 -15.04 5.96 26.51
CA LYS A 16 -15.63 7.10 27.24
C LYS A 16 -17.16 7.07 27.25
N THR A 17 -17.77 6.56 26.19
CA THR A 17 -19.22 6.56 25.98
C THR A 17 -19.87 5.25 26.40
N SER A 18 -19.09 4.22 26.68
CA SER A 18 -19.57 2.87 27.04
C SER A 18 -19.54 2.63 28.53
N GLU A 19 -20.58 2.00 29.09
CA GLU A 19 -20.63 1.58 30.50
C GLU A 19 -19.69 0.41 30.80
N THR A 20 -19.31 -0.35 29.77
CA THR A 20 -18.39 -1.48 29.87
C THR A 20 -17.18 -1.24 28.97
N GLN A 21 -16.04 -1.80 29.33
CA GLN A 21 -14.85 -1.73 28.51
C GLN A 21 -15.11 -2.36 27.13
N VAL A 22 -14.82 -1.61 26.09
CA VAL A 22 -14.94 -2.07 24.69
C VAL A 22 -13.59 -2.57 24.23
N ASP A 23 -13.47 -3.88 24.04
CA ASP A 23 -12.30 -4.48 23.41
C ASP A 23 -12.53 -4.54 21.90
N MET A 24 -11.61 -3.95 21.14
CA MET A 24 -11.70 -3.95 19.70
C MET A 24 -11.27 -5.30 19.11
N ALA A 25 -12.05 -5.83 18.18
CA ALA A 25 -11.67 -7.02 17.42
C ALA A 25 -10.43 -6.78 16.52
N LEU A 26 -10.17 -5.51 16.16
CA LEU A 26 -8.93 -5.11 15.53
C LEU A 26 -7.83 -5.02 16.60
N THR A 27 -6.90 -5.97 16.58
CA THR A 27 -5.75 -5.99 17.49
C THR A 27 -4.68 -4.98 17.08
N ILE A 28 -3.82 -4.57 18.04
CA ILE A 28 -2.66 -3.71 17.73
C ILE A 28 -1.72 -4.40 16.72
N LYS A 29 -1.56 -5.73 16.86
CA LYS A 29 -0.74 -6.53 15.96
C LYS A 29 -1.25 -6.45 14.52
N MET A 30 -2.55 -6.68 14.33
CA MET A 30 -3.18 -6.59 13.01
C MET A 30 -3.16 -5.18 12.43
N ALA A 31 -3.40 -4.17 13.25
CA ALA A 31 -3.32 -2.77 12.83
C ALA A 31 -1.91 -2.39 12.35
N THR A 32 -0.88 -2.87 13.02
CA THR A 32 0.52 -2.67 12.62
C THR A 32 0.81 -3.33 11.28
N GLN A 33 0.29 -4.52 11.03
CA GLN A 33 0.45 -5.23 9.75
C GLN A 33 -0.27 -4.50 8.61
N ILE A 34 -1.52 -4.08 8.79
CA ILE A 34 -2.26 -3.31 7.78
C ILE A 34 -1.52 -2.00 7.44
N GLU A 35 -0.97 -1.32 8.44
CA GLU A 35 -0.16 -0.12 8.23
C GLU A 35 1.13 -0.42 7.45
N LEU A 36 1.82 -1.52 7.76
CA LEU A 36 3.00 -1.96 7.04
C LEU A 36 2.67 -2.27 5.57
N TRP A 37 1.65 -3.09 5.31
CA TRP A 37 1.24 -3.44 3.96
C TRP A 37 0.83 -2.20 3.14
N SER A 38 0.12 -1.25 3.77
CA SER A 38 -0.26 0.02 3.14
C SER A 38 0.98 0.84 2.75
N LYS A 39 1.98 0.92 3.62
CA LYS A 39 3.26 1.61 3.34
C LYS A 39 4.06 0.92 2.24
N MET A 40 4.09 -0.42 2.24
CA MET A 40 4.74 -1.19 1.19
C MET A 40 4.12 -0.93 -0.18
N PHE A 41 2.78 -0.97 -0.27
CA PHE A 41 2.05 -0.66 -1.49
C PHE A 41 2.31 0.77 -2.01
N GLN A 42 2.52 1.73 -1.12
CA GLN A 42 2.82 3.13 -1.43
C GLN A 42 4.31 3.41 -1.68
N ASN A 43 5.19 2.41 -1.68
CA ASN A 43 6.65 2.57 -1.71
C ASN A 43 7.19 3.46 -0.57
N LYS A 44 6.62 3.30 0.63
CA LYS A 44 6.99 4.02 1.87
C LYS A 44 7.33 3.06 3.01
N ALA A 45 7.75 1.83 2.69
CA ALA A 45 8.18 0.88 3.69
C ALA A 45 9.38 1.42 4.49
N PHE A 46 9.47 1.05 5.76
CA PHE A 46 10.47 1.62 6.69
C PHE A 46 11.93 1.33 6.33
N TRP A 47 12.20 0.32 5.52
CA TRP A 47 13.54 -0.03 5.04
C TRP A 47 13.98 0.78 3.82
N LEU A 48 13.05 1.45 3.14
CA LEU A 48 13.36 2.26 1.97
C LEU A 48 14.02 3.58 2.41
N ASN A 49 15.14 3.90 1.76
CA ASN A 49 15.91 5.09 2.04
C ASN A 49 16.73 5.48 0.82
N ARG A 50 17.70 6.40 0.97
CA ARG A 50 18.55 6.85 -0.13
C ARG A 50 19.34 5.70 -0.80
N ASN A 51 19.71 4.68 -0.02
CA ASN A 51 20.53 3.56 -0.49
C ASN A 51 19.71 2.33 -0.89
N VAL A 52 18.49 2.20 -0.37
CA VAL A 52 17.58 1.08 -0.68
C VAL A 52 16.34 1.62 -1.37
N LYS A 53 16.25 1.37 -2.67
CA LYS A 53 15.15 1.77 -3.56
C LYS A 53 14.15 0.62 -3.69
N SER A 54 12.87 0.95 -3.83
CA SER A 54 11.83 -0.06 -4.08
C SER A 54 11.87 -0.53 -5.52
N CYS A 55 11.73 -1.83 -5.74
CA CYS A 55 11.40 -2.43 -7.04
C CYS A 55 9.89 -2.56 -7.29
N ASN A 56 9.05 -1.96 -6.44
CA ASN A 56 7.59 -1.85 -6.57
C ASN A 56 6.83 -3.19 -6.62
N LEU A 57 7.38 -4.23 -6.06
CA LEU A 57 6.78 -5.58 -6.05
C LEU A 57 5.38 -5.62 -5.38
N PRO A 58 5.14 -4.97 -4.23
CA PRO A 58 3.82 -5.00 -3.58
C PRO A 58 2.68 -4.54 -4.49
N ALA A 59 2.88 -3.45 -5.21
CA ALA A 59 1.88 -2.93 -6.14
C ALA A 59 1.71 -3.84 -7.37
N ALA A 60 2.82 -4.37 -7.92
CA ALA A 60 2.78 -5.31 -9.04
C ALA A 60 2.02 -6.60 -8.69
N ILE A 61 2.30 -7.20 -7.53
CA ILE A 61 1.63 -8.41 -7.03
C ILE A 61 0.14 -8.17 -6.82
N ALA A 62 -0.23 -7.08 -6.13
CA ALA A 62 -1.63 -6.75 -5.87
C ALA A 62 -2.41 -6.50 -7.17
N SER A 63 -1.79 -5.80 -8.12
CA SER A 63 -2.38 -5.50 -9.43
C SER A 63 -2.58 -6.77 -10.26
N GLU A 64 -1.62 -7.69 -10.25
CA GLU A 64 -1.72 -8.94 -11.01
C GLU A 64 -2.82 -9.84 -10.43
N ILE A 65 -2.89 -10.02 -9.11
CA ILE A 65 -3.96 -10.80 -8.48
C ILE A 65 -5.32 -10.15 -8.73
N ALA A 66 -5.45 -8.83 -8.60
CA ALA A 66 -6.69 -8.14 -8.91
C ALA A 66 -7.10 -8.33 -10.38
N ARG A 67 -6.13 -8.31 -11.31
CA ARG A 67 -6.36 -8.61 -12.73
C ARG A 67 -6.91 -10.02 -12.92
N LEU A 68 -6.28 -11.01 -12.31
CA LEU A 68 -6.68 -12.42 -12.44
C LEU A 68 -8.10 -12.67 -11.91
N VAL A 69 -8.43 -12.17 -10.72
CA VAL A 69 -9.74 -12.42 -10.09
C VAL A 69 -10.88 -11.61 -10.72
N THR A 70 -10.57 -10.54 -11.46
CA THR A 70 -11.58 -9.69 -12.10
C THR A 70 -11.66 -9.86 -13.62
N LEU A 71 -10.80 -10.66 -14.23
CA LEU A 71 -10.68 -10.80 -15.69
C LEU A 71 -11.99 -11.27 -16.33
N GLU A 72 -12.64 -12.28 -15.73
CA GLU A 72 -13.87 -12.88 -16.24
C GLU A 72 -15.06 -12.62 -15.31
N LEU A 73 -14.95 -11.64 -14.41
CA LEU A 73 -16.01 -11.33 -13.45
C LEU A 73 -17.27 -10.81 -14.17
N LYS A 74 -18.31 -11.59 -14.11
CA LYS A 74 -19.65 -11.22 -14.55
C LYS A 74 -20.59 -11.33 -13.36
N SER A 75 -21.29 -10.26 -13.05
CA SER A 75 -22.23 -10.24 -11.94
C SER A 75 -23.33 -9.24 -12.22
N GLU A 76 -24.56 -9.61 -11.90
CA GLU A 76 -25.75 -8.79 -12.10
C GLU A 76 -26.75 -8.99 -10.96
N ILE A 77 -27.58 -8.00 -10.74
CA ILE A 77 -28.72 -8.07 -9.84
C ILE A 77 -29.98 -8.10 -10.70
N SER A 78 -30.72 -9.19 -10.66
CA SER A 78 -31.93 -9.41 -11.50
C SER A 78 -33.05 -10.06 -10.71
N GLY A 79 -34.25 -10.16 -11.31
CA GLY A 79 -35.39 -10.94 -10.81
C GLY A 79 -36.49 -10.15 -10.12
N SER A 80 -36.44 -8.81 -10.05
CA SER A 80 -37.53 -7.98 -9.54
C SER A 80 -37.37 -6.50 -9.94
N PRO A 81 -38.42 -5.67 -9.89
CA PRO A 81 -38.31 -4.23 -10.12
C PRO A 81 -37.33 -3.55 -9.15
N ARG A 82 -37.22 -4.04 -7.91
CA ARG A 82 -36.24 -3.58 -6.93
C ARG A 82 -34.80 -3.93 -7.35
N ALA A 83 -34.60 -5.11 -7.91
CA ALA A 83 -33.32 -5.54 -8.45
C ALA A 83 -32.89 -4.66 -9.63
N GLU A 84 -33.80 -4.31 -10.55
CA GLU A 84 -33.53 -3.39 -11.67
C GLU A 84 -33.05 -2.00 -11.16
N TYR A 85 -33.71 -1.48 -10.12
CA TYR A 85 -33.30 -0.23 -9.49
C TYR A 85 -31.87 -0.30 -8.90
N LEU A 86 -31.52 -1.42 -8.25
CA LEU A 86 -30.22 -1.64 -7.65
C LEU A 86 -29.14 -1.98 -8.68
N GLN A 87 -29.50 -2.57 -9.81
CA GLN A 87 -28.56 -2.94 -10.87
C GLN A 87 -27.81 -1.73 -11.44
N LYS A 88 -28.46 -0.59 -11.53
CA LYS A 88 -27.84 0.63 -12.09
C LYS A 88 -26.62 1.12 -11.30
N PRO A 89 -26.68 1.37 -9.98
CA PRO A 89 -25.51 1.71 -9.17
C PRO A 89 -24.51 0.56 -9.08
N TYR A 90 -24.97 -0.69 -9.07
CA TYR A 90 -24.13 -1.87 -9.05
C TYR A 90 -23.28 -2.00 -10.31
N ALA A 91 -23.86 -1.86 -11.49
CA ALA A 91 -23.14 -1.89 -12.76
C ALA A 91 -22.12 -0.75 -12.88
N LYS A 92 -22.42 0.43 -12.29
CA LYS A 92 -21.45 1.54 -12.20
C LYS A 92 -20.26 1.17 -11.32
N MET A 93 -20.51 0.51 -10.19
CA MET A 93 -19.45 0.02 -9.29
C MET A 93 -18.53 -0.98 -9.99
N LEU A 94 -19.11 -1.94 -10.75
CA LEU A 94 -18.32 -2.99 -11.42
C LEU A 94 -17.33 -2.45 -12.44
N LYS A 95 -17.54 -1.27 -13.02
CA LYS A 95 -16.59 -0.66 -13.97
C LYS A 95 -15.22 -0.40 -13.35
N ASP A 96 -15.17 -0.05 -12.07
CA ASP A 96 -13.96 0.28 -11.34
C ASP A 96 -13.49 -0.84 -10.38
N ILE A 97 -14.17 -2.00 -10.41
CA ILE A 97 -13.99 -3.06 -9.41
C ILE A 97 -12.54 -3.54 -9.32
N ARG A 98 -11.84 -3.66 -10.45
CA ARG A 98 -10.44 -4.10 -10.48
C ARG A 98 -9.55 -3.22 -9.62
N ARG A 99 -9.66 -1.89 -9.76
CA ARG A 99 -8.86 -0.93 -8.98
C ARG A 99 -9.12 -1.08 -7.48
N TYR A 100 -10.37 -1.29 -7.08
CA TYR A 100 -10.71 -1.44 -5.67
C TYR A 100 -10.31 -2.80 -5.11
N VAL A 101 -10.43 -3.87 -5.91
CA VAL A 101 -9.92 -5.19 -5.53
C VAL A 101 -8.40 -5.16 -5.36
N GLU A 102 -7.67 -4.40 -6.18
CA GLU A 102 -6.23 -4.19 -6.02
C GLU A 102 -5.89 -3.59 -4.65
N TYR A 103 -6.63 -2.56 -4.20
CA TYR A 103 -6.46 -2.01 -2.84
C TYR A 103 -6.81 -3.04 -1.75
N GLY A 104 -7.86 -3.83 -1.97
CA GLY A 104 -8.22 -4.91 -1.06
C GLY A 104 -7.15 -6.00 -0.98
N CYS A 105 -6.60 -6.43 -2.10
CA CYS A 105 -5.47 -7.36 -2.18
C CYS A 105 -4.24 -6.82 -1.46
N ALA A 106 -3.93 -5.55 -1.67
CA ALA A 106 -2.76 -4.91 -1.04
C ALA A 106 -2.87 -4.82 0.48
N LYS A 107 -4.07 -4.54 1.01
CA LYS A 107 -4.30 -4.21 2.43
C LYS A 107 -5.06 -5.27 3.22
N GLY A 108 -5.39 -6.40 2.59
CA GLY A 108 -6.09 -7.52 3.21
C GLY A 108 -7.62 -7.44 3.17
N GLY A 109 -8.19 -6.32 2.80
CA GLY A 109 -9.64 -6.16 2.72
C GLY A 109 -10.11 -4.81 2.22
N LEU A 110 -11.42 -4.75 1.92
CA LEU A 110 -12.08 -3.56 1.40
C LEU A 110 -13.56 -3.58 1.81
N VAL A 111 -14.13 -2.43 2.14
CA VAL A 111 -15.56 -2.29 2.42
C VAL A 111 -16.27 -1.60 1.27
N PHE A 112 -17.38 -2.19 0.83
CA PHE A 112 -18.34 -1.63 -0.13
C PHE A 112 -19.50 -1.05 0.66
N LYS A 113 -19.51 0.26 0.86
CA LYS A 113 -20.51 0.95 1.68
C LYS A 113 -21.50 1.71 0.79
N PRO A 114 -22.75 1.26 0.67
CA PRO A 114 -23.79 2.00 -0.04
C PRO A 114 -24.20 3.22 0.80
N TYR A 115 -24.51 4.32 0.13
CA TYR A 115 -25.08 5.52 0.72
C TYR A 115 -26.06 6.19 -0.25
N VAL A 116 -26.99 6.95 0.30
CA VAL A 116 -28.04 7.62 -0.47
C VAL A 116 -27.56 9.03 -0.84
N THR A 117 -27.77 9.38 -2.10
CA THR A 117 -27.54 10.74 -2.63
C THR A 117 -28.83 11.27 -3.25
N GLU A 118 -28.86 12.54 -3.61
CA GLU A 118 -29.98 13.15 -4.36
C GLU A 118 -30.26 12.45 -5.70
N GLN A 119 -29.26 11.80 -6.27
CA GLN A 119 -29.34 11.07 -7.55
C GLN A 119 -29.62 9.55 -7.38
N GLY A 120 -29.83 9.07 -6.16
CA GLY A 120 -30.05 7.67 -5.83
C GLY A 120 -28.95 7.06 -4.99
N ILE A 121 -28.77 5.74 -5.09
CA ILE A 121 -27.75 5.00 -4.33
C ILE A 121 -26.40 5.11 -5.01
N SER A 122 -25.38 5.40 -4.22
CA SER A 122 -23.96 5.34 -4.59
C SER A 122 -23.21 4.38 -3.68
N ILE A 123 -22.05 3.88 -4.11
CA ILE A 123 -21.23 2.97 -3.32
C ILE A 123 -19.89 3.63 -3.09
N GLN A 124 -19.54 3.78 -1.81
CA GLN A 124 -18.21 4.21 -1.37
C GLN A 124 -17.35 3.00 -1.10
N PHE A 125 -16.09 3.05 -1.54
CA PHE A 125 -15.09 2.04 -1.25
C PHE A 125 -14.20 2.52 -0.12
N ILE A 126 -14.18 1.76 0.97
CA ILE A 126 -13.38 2.10 2.14
C ILE A 126 -12.27 1.07 2.27
N GLN A 127 -11.03 1.54 2.24
CA GLN A 127 -9.85 0.69 2.34
C GLN A 127 -9.64 0.24 3.79
N ALA A 128 -8.90 -0.86 3.98
CA ALA A 128 -8.70 -1.46 5.31
C ALA A 128 -8.10 -0.49 6.33
N ASP A 129 -7.29 0.48 5.89
CA ASP A 129 -6.68 1.50 6.75
C ASP A 129 -7.59 2.70 7.08
N ALA A 130 -8.86 2.64 6.76
CA ALA A 130 -9.92 3.57 7.16
C ALA A 130 -11.14 2.87 7.80
N PHE A 131 -11.02 1.57 8.06
CA PHE A 131 -12.04 0.68 8.61
C PHE A 131 -11.57 0.04 9.91
N PHE A 132 -12.32 0.24 10.99
CA PHE A 132 -11.98 -0.18 12.35
C PHE A 132 -13.07 -1.09 12.91
N PRO A 133 -13.00 -2.41 12.68
CA PRO A 133 -13.97 -3.35 13.24
C PRO A 133 -13.81 -3.45 14.77
N VAL A 134 -14.94 -3.35 15.46
CA VAL A 134 -15.03 -3.38 16.92
C VAL A 134 -15.49 -4.75 17.40
N SER A 135 -16.54 -5.32 16.78
CA SER A 135 -17.05 -6.62 17.17
C SER A 135 -17.60 -7.43 15.99
N PHE A 136 -17.57 -8.74 16.17
CA PHE A 136 -18.13 -9.73 15.25
C PHE A 136 -19.07 -10.65 16.02
N ASP A 137 -20.04 -11.25 15.32
CA ASP A 137 -20.83 -12.36 15.86
C ASP A 137 -20.09 -13.71 15.74
N ASP A 138 -20.66 -14.76 16.31
CA ASP A 138 -20.11 -16.12 16.28
C ASP A 138 -19.98 -16.69 14.84
N SER A 139 -20.67 -16.11 13.89
CA SER A 139 -20.60 -16.45 12.46
C SER A 139 -19.54 -15.64 11.70
N GLY A 140 -18.83 -14.74 12.38
CA GLY A 140 -17.82 -13.87 11.79
C GLY A 140 -18.38 -12.67 11.00
N ASN A 141 -19.67 -12.33 11.17
CA ASN A 141 -20.22 -11.12 10.61
C ASN A 141 -19.93 -9.92 11.52
N ILE A 142 -19.68 -8.77 10.94
CA ILE A 142 -19.43 -7.52 11.64
C ILE A 142 -20.73 -7.07 12.33
N THR A 143 -20.67 -6.83 13.63
CA THR A 143 -21.77 -6.29 14.44
C THR A 143 -21.53 -4.84 14.84
N ARG A 144 -20.26 -4.42 14.99
CA ARG A 144 -19.91 -3.02 15.22
C ARG A 144 -18.61 -2.67 14.51
N CYS A 145 -18.56 -1.48 13.93
CA CYS A 145 -17.36 -0.93 13.34
C CYS A 145 -17.39 0.59 13.31
N VAL A 146 -16.20 1.19 13.23
CA VAL A 146 -16.03 2.62 13.05
C VAL A 146 -15.34 2.87 11.70
N PHE A 147 -15.87 3.81 10.92
CA PHE A 147 -15.21 4.38 9.75
C PHE A 147 -14.60 5.72 10.13
N ALA A 148 -13.34 5.94 9.78
CA ALA A 148 -12.68 7.20 10.03
C ALA A 148 -12.42 7.93 8.70
N GLU A 149 -12.91 9.16 8.63
CA GLU A 149 -12.64 10.08 7.53
C GLU A 149 -11.86 11.28 8.07
N GLN A 150 -10.77 11.63 7.40
CA GLN A 150 -9.94 12.76 7.80
C GLN A 150 -9.71 13.71 6.62
N MET A 151 -9.91 15.00 6.87
CA MET A 151 -9.63 16.05 5.89
C MET A 151 -8.83 17.18 6.52
N ARG A 152 -7.99 17.82 5.73
CA ARG A 152 -7.21 18.99 6.15
C ARG A 152 -7.73 20.24 5.43
N LYS A 153 -8.02 21.28 6.20
CA LYS A 153 -8.38 22.61 5.69
C LYS A 153 -7.48 23.64 6.36
N GLY A 154 -6.55 24.20 5.60
CA GLY A 154 -5.51 25.07 6.14
C GLY A 154 -4.69 24.38 7.23
N GLN A 155 -4.63 24.96 8.41
CA GLN A 155 -3.94 24.40 9.58
C GLN A 155 -4.81 23.45 10.41
N SER A 156 -6.11 23.36 10.12
CA SER A 156 -7.02 22.51 10.86
C SER A 156 -7.19 21.14 10.20
N ILE A 157 -7.24 20.12 11.03
CA ILE A 157 -7.51 18.73 10.65
C ILE A 157 -8.88 18.40 11.22
N PHE A 158 -9.81 18.01 10.35
CA PHE A 158 -11.14 17.56 10.72
C PHE A 158 -11.20 16.05 10.60
N THR A 159 -11.65 15.38 11.65
CA THR A 159 -11.81 13.92 11.68
C THR A 159 -13.24 13.59 12.00
N ARG A 160 -13.89 12.77 11.17
CA ARG A 160 -15.22 12.20 11.42
C ARG A 160 -15.08 10.73 11.74
N LEU A 161 -15.67 10.31 12.84
CA LEU A 161 -15.82 8.91 13.21
C LEU A 161 -17.30 8.56 13.03
N GLU A 162 -17.58 7.61 12.15
CA GLU A 162 -18.90 7.09 11.87
C GLU A 162 -19.00 5.69 12.46
N ASP A 163 -19.68 5.56 13.61
CA ASP A 163 -19.83 4.30 14.34
C ASP A 163 -21.14 3.61 13.96
N HIS A 164 -21.04 2.40 13.46
CA HIS A 164 -22.16 1.52 13.14
C HIS A 164 -22.26 0.43 14.20
N GLU A 165 -23.35 0.38 14.95
CA GLU A 165 -23.60 -0.61 15.99
C GLU A 165 -24.91 -1.34 15.72
N LEU A 166 -24.83 -2.66 15.50
CA LEU A 166 -25.97 -3.55 15.33
C LEU A 166 -26.23 -4.31 16.63
N LYS A 167 -27.34 -4.01 17.32
CA LYS A 167 -27.81 -4.73 18.50
C LYS A 167 -29.18 -5.33 18.26
N GLY A 168 -29.27 -6.66 18.22
CA GLY A 168 -30.51 -7.36 17.85
C GLY A 168 -30.93 -6.95 16.43
N ASN A 169 -32.16 -6.40 16.31
CA ASN A 169 -32.71 -5.93 15.03
C ASN A 169 -32.61 -4.40 14.84
N LYS A 170 -31.75 -3.73 15.58
CA LYS A 170 -31.57 -2.28 15.49
C LYS A 170 -30.13 -1.95 15.09
N LEU A 171 -30.00 -1.20 14.01
CA LEU A 171 -28.74 -0.61 13.59
C LEU A 171 -28.74 0.86 14.01
N ARG A 172 -27.77 1.24 14.82
CA ARG A 172 -27.49 2.63 15.19
C ARG A 172 -26.27 3.10 14.42
N ILE A 173 -26.35 4.28 13.83
CA ILE A 173 -25.22 4.96 13.18
C ILE A 173 -25.05 6.30 13.88
N THR A 174 -23.87 6.54 14.49
CA THR A 174 -23.53 7.81 15.13
C THR A 174 -22.34 8.46 14.47
N ASN A 175 -22.39 9.79 14.28
CA ASN A 175 -21.34 10.59 13.68
C ASN A 175 -20.73 11.53 14.70
N HIS A 176 -19.46 11.34 15.02
CA HIS A 176 -18.68 12.22 15.88
C HIS A 176 -17.66 12.99 15.01
N ALA A 177 -17.64 14.31 15.13
CA ALA A 177 -16.69 15.14 14.39
C ALA A 177 -15.74 15.84 15.37
N TYR A 178 -14.47 15.89 14.97
CA TYR A 178 -13.38 16.46 15.78
C TYR A 178 -12.58 17.45 14.97
N ARG A 179 -12.05 18.47 15.64
CA ARG A 179 -11.11 19.44 15.06
C ARG A 179 -9.81 19.45 15.85
N SER A 180 -8.70 19.31 15.15
CA SER A 180 -7.35 19.38 15.69
C SER A 180 -6.43 20.23 14.82
N THR A 181 -5.30 20.66 15.36
CA THR A 181 -4.19 21.28 14.61
C THR A 181 -3.04 20.31 14.39
N THR A 182 -3.09 19.11 14.98
CA THR A 182 -2.02 18.10 14.91
C THR A 182 -2.58 16.74 14.55
N ASP A 183 -1.76 15.90 13.91
CA ASP A 183 -2.09 14.49 13.64
C ASP A 183 -1.93 13.60 14.89
N ALA A 184 -1.65 14.19 16.05
CA ALA A 184 -1.38 13.45 17.27
C ALA A 184 -2.62 13.09 18.09
N MET A 185 -3.74 13.79 17.88
CA MET A 185 -4.97 13.64 18.64
C MET A 185 -6.19 13.95 17.77
N LEU A 186 -7.36 13.50 18.19
CA LEU A 186 -8.62 13.88 17.54
C LEU A 186 -8.92 15.37 17.76
N GLY A 187 -8.55 15.90 18.92
CA GLY A 187 -8.77 17.30 19.26
C GLY A 187 -10.10 17.52 19.97
N THR A 188 -10.73 18.67 19.72
CA THR A 188 -12.01 19.05 20.33
C THR A 188 -13.17 18.52 19.49
N GLU A 189 -14.15 17.91 20.13
CA GLU A 189 -15.39 17.51 19.48
C GLU A 189 -16.19 18.75 19.06
N ILE A 190 -16.74 18.70 17.86
CA ILE A 190 -17.54 19.76 17.23
C ILE A 190 -18.83 19.18 16.65
N PRO A 191 -19.89 19.98 16.47
CA PRO A 191 -21.07 19.51 15.78
C PRO A 191 -20.74 19.06 14.35
N VAL A 192 -21.22 17.89 13.93
CA VAL A 192 -20.92 17.33 12.60
C VAL A 192 -21.36 18.28 11.48
N GLN A 193 -22.47 18.99 11.64
CA GLN A 193 -23.03 19.94 10.69
C GLN A 193 -22.18 21.22 10.54
N SER A 194 -21.26 21.49 11.46
CA SER A 194 -20.38 22.66 11.39
C SER A 194 -19.32 22.56 10.27
N VAL A 195 -19.13 21.34 9.74
CA VAL A 195 -18.24 21.10 8.62
C VAL A 195 -19.06 21.01 7.32
N GLN A 196 -18.75 21.82 6.34
CA GLN A 196 -19.54 21.98 5.12
C GLN A 196 -19.83 20.65 4.40
N GLU A 197 -18.84 19.76 4.31
CA GLU A 197 -18.95 18.46 3.66
C GLU A 197 -19.85 17.48 4.41
N TRP A 198 -20.05 17.69 5.70
CA TRP A 198 -20.86 16.88 6.59
C TRP A 198 -22.16 17.58 7.05
N SER A 199 -22.46 18.75 6.52
CA SER A 199 -23.59 19.61 6.94
C SER A 199 -24.97 18.94 6.81
N LYS A 200 -25.09 17.94 5.92
CA LYS A 200 -26.33 17.16 5.71
C LYS A 200 -26.38 15.86 6.54
N LEU A 201 -25.36 15.57 7.34
CA LEU A 201 -25.32 14.36 8.16
C LEU A 201 -25.98 14.60 9.51
N GLU A 202 -26.81 13.65 9.92
CA GLU A 202 -27.37 13.60 11.28
C GLU A 202 -26.34 13.07 12.27
N TYR A 203 -26.42 13.53 13.52
CA TYR A 203 -25.58 13.01 14.61
C TYR A 203 -25.86 11.52 14.86
N GLU A 204 -27.15 11.15 14.92
CA GLU A 204 -27.57 9.77 15.14
C GLU A 204 -28.72 9.39 14.19
N VAL A 205 -28.63 8.20 13.61
CA VAL A 205 -29.70 7.58 12.83
C VAL A 205 -29.91 6.15 13.33
N VAL A 206 -31.16 5.76 13.54
CA VAL A 206 -31.52 4.42 14.00
C VAL A 206 -32.45 3.74 12.97
N PHE A 207 -32.02 2.57 12.50
CA PHE A 207 -32.86 1.71 11.63
C PHE A 207 -33.34 0.51 12.44
N SER A 208 -34.64 0.23 12.39
CA SER A 208 -35.26 -0.94 13.01
C SER A 208 -35.56 -2.02 11.96
N GLY A 209 -35.58 -3.29 12.38
CA GLY A 209 -35.86 -4.41 11.49
C GLY A 209 -34.66 -4.80 10.59
N VAL A 210 -33.45 -4.41 11.01
CA VAL A 210 -32.20 -4.68 10.27
C VAL A 210 -31.44 -5.82 10.96
N SER A 211 -31.16 -6.89 10.23
CA SER A 211 -30.46 -8.07 10.75
C SER A 211 -28.95 -8.10 10.41
N LYS A 212 -28.48 -7.21 9.56
CA LYS A 212 -27.07 -7.12 9.13
C LYS A 212 -26.68 -5.67 8.92
N VAL A 213 -25.39 -5.37 9.07
CA VAL A 213 -24.84 -4.06 8.71
C VAL A 213 -25.02 -3.80 7.20
N PRO A 214 -25.33 -2.55 6.77
CA PRO A 214 -25.68 -2.23 5.40
C PRO A 214 -24.45 -2.01 4.50
N PHE A 215 -23.41 -2.83 4.64
CA PHE A 215 -22.24 -2.80 3.79
C PHE A 215 -21.68 -4.20 3.58
N GLY A 216 -20.93 -4.40 2.50
CA GLY A 216 -20.19 -5.62 2.21
C GLY A 216 -18.74 -5.48 2.60
N TYR A 217 -18.19 -6.46 3.33
CA TYR A 217 -16.75 -6.54 3.61
C TYR A 217 -16.12 -7.61 2.72
N PHE A 218 -15.28 -7.19 1.79
CA PHE A 218 -14.40 -8.07 1.03
C PHE A 218 -13.18 -8.38 1.88
N LYS A 219 -12.92 -9.65 2.11
CA LYS A 219 -11.77 -10.18 2.83
C LYS A 219 -10.94 -11.04 1.89
N VAL A 220 -9.62 -10.80 1.83
CA VAL A 220 -8.71 -11.69 1.11
C VAL A 220 -8.75 -13.07 1.78
N PRO A 221 -9.08 -14.15 1.03
CA PRO A 221 -9.34 -15.48 1.61
C PRO A 221 -8.05 -16.27 1.90
N LEU A 222 -7.08 -15.63 2.54
CA LEU A 222 -5.86 -16.27 3.00
C LEU A 222 -5.90 -16.47 4.53
N ALA A 223 -5.32 -17.58 5.00
CA ALA A 223 -5.10 -17.76 6.43
C ALA A 223 -4.14 -16.68 6.93
N ASN A 224 -4.54 -16.00 7.99
CA ASN A 224 -3.75 -14.95 8.61
C ASN A 224 -2.67 -15.59 9.50
N ALA A 225 -1.43 -15.58 9.04
CA ALA A 225 -0.29 -16.09 9.80
C ALA A 225 0.28 -15.05 10.79
N ASP A 226 -0.04 -13.77 10.59
CA ASP A 226 0.41 -12.69 11.48
C ASP A 226 -0.44 -12.64 12.76
N ASP A 227 -1.74 -12.89 12.65
CA ASP A 227 -2.68 -12.88 13.78
C ASP A 227 -3.78 -13.93 13.53
N THR A 228 -3.55 -15.14 14.02
CA THR A 228 -4.42 -16.31 13.76
C THR A 228 -5.83 -16.16 14.30
N ASP A 229 -6.02 -15.36 15.34
CA ASP A 229 -7.31 -15.15 15.99
C ASP A 229 -8.08 -13.97 15.37
N SER A 230 -7.43 -13.21 14.52
CA SER A 230 -8.07 -12.07 13.83
C SER A 230 -9.03 -12.55 12.75
N PRO A 231 -10.30 -12.08 12.75
CA PRO A 231 -11.27 -12.38 11.69
C PRO A 231 -11.00 -11.60 10.40
N LEU A 232 -10.00 -10.70 10.40
CA LEU A 232 -9.66 -9.86 9.24
C LEU A 232 -8.82 -10.62 8.21
N GLY A 233 -8.91 -10.17 6.96
CA GLY A 233 -8.04 -10.67 5.89
C GLY A 233 -6.63 -10.08 5.98
N CYS A 234 -5.68 -10.76 5.36
CA CYS A 234 -4.30 -10.30 5.23
C CYS A 234 -3.95 -9.95 3.78
N SER A 235 -2.90 -9.15 3.61
CA SER A 235 -2.40 -8.81 2.28
C SER A 235 -2.01 -10.06 1.49
N VAL A 236 -2.20 -10.03 0.17
CA VAL A 236 -1.79 -11.10 -0.74
C VAL A 236 -0.28 -11.36 -0.71
N TYR A 237 0.51 -10.38 -0.26
CA TYR A 237 1.96 -10.49 -0.08
C TYR A 237 2.38 -10.53 1.40
N SER A 238 1.45 -10.76 2.33
CA SER A 238 1.77 -10.81 3.78
C SER A 238 2.88 -11.81 4.11
N ARG A 239 2.88 -12.97 3.44
CA ARG A 239 3.87 -14.03 3.62
C ARG A 239 5.23 -13.76 2.95
N ALA A 240 5.31 -12.73 2.11
CA ALA A 240 6.51 -12.39 1.36
C ALA A 240 7.17 -11.09 1.83
N VAL A 241 6.76 -10.50 2.95
CA VAL A 241 7.23 -9.18 3.42
C VAL A 241 8.75 -9.12 3.52
N ASP A 242 9.39 -10.08 4.19
CA ASP A 242 10.85 -10.11 4.34
C ASP A 242 11.56 -10.40 3.02
N LEU A 243 10.99 -11.26 2.17
CA LEU A 243 11.52 -11.55 0.84
C LEU A 243 11.49 -10.31 -0.06
N ILE A 244 10.42 -9.52 0.03
CA ILE A 244 10.30 -8.25 -0.71
C ILE A 244 11.32 -7.24 -0.21
N ARG A 245 11.53 -7.13 1.11
CA ARG A 245 12.59 -6.29 1.68
C ARG A 245 13.96 -6.66 1.15
N GLU A 246 14.29 -7.95 1.13
CA GLU A 246 15.55 -8.43 0.57
C GLU A 246 15.66 -8.17 -0.94
N ALA A 247 14.55 -8.30 -1.70
CA ALA A 247 14.53 -7.99 -3.12
C ALA A 247 14.85 -6.52 -3.39
N ASP A 248 14.29 -5.58 -2.60
CA ASP A 248 14.60 -4.15 -2.70
C ASP A 248 16.09 -3.87 -2.42
N VAL A 249 16.68 -4.56 -1.44
CA VAL A 249 18.12 -4.47 -1.14
C VAL A 249 18.95 -4.99 -2.32
N ARG A 250 18.64 -6.19 -2.85
CA ARG A 250 19.37 -6.77 -3.99
C ARG A 250 19.25 -5.92 -5.25
N TYR A 251 18.06 -5.40 -5.53
CA TYR A 251 17.84 -4.47 -6.64
C TYR A 251 18.73 -3.22 -6.52
N SER A 252 18.84 -2.68 -5.31
CA SER A 252 19.70 -1.52 -5.03
C SER A 252 21.17 -1.85 -5.16
N GLN A 253 21.59 -3.07 -4.76
CA GLN A 253 22.95 -3.56 -4.95
C GLN A 253 23.33 -3.71 -6.44
N ILE A 254 22.39 -4.17 -7.27
CA ILE A 254 22.57 -4.22 -8.72
C ILE A 254 22.80 -2.81 -9.27
N SER A 255 21.94 -1.86 -8.90
CA SER A 255 22.09 -0.46 -9.33
C SER A 255 23.44 0.13 -8.87
N TRP A 256 23.86 -0.17 -7.63
CA TRP A 256 25.15 0.29 -7.11
C TRP A 256 26.32 -0.36 -7.85
N GLU A 257 26.25 -1.64 -8.23
CA GLU A 257 27.30 -2.30 -9.02
C GLU A 257 27.56 -1.56 -10.34
N TYR A 258 26.50 -1.13 -11.04
CA TYR A 258 26.64 -0.33 -12.25
C TYR A 258 27.23 1.04 -11.98
N GLU A 259 26.79 1.72 -10.91
CA GLU A 259 27.30 3.04 -10.52
C GLU A 259 28.78 2.95 -10.07
N ALA A 260 29.14 1.95 -9.27
CA ALA A 260 30.48 1.79 -8.71
C ALA A 260 31.52 1.39 -9.77
N LYS A 261 31.07 0.67 -10.78
CA LYS A 261 31.94 0.17 -11.86
C LYS A 261 31.84 0.98 -13.16
N GLU A 262 31.27 2.17 -13.09
CA GLU A 262 31.28 3.08 -14.21
C GLU A 262 32.72 3.36 -14.64
N ALA A 263 32.99 3.19 -15.93
CA ALA A 263 34.28 3.47 -16.50
C ALA A 263 34.72 4.90 -16.18
N ALA A 264 35.95 5.04 -15.70
CA ALA A 264 36.52 6.33 -15.36
C ALA A 264 37.96 6.42 -15.84
N VAL A 265 38.37 7.62 -16.19
CA VAL A 265 39.77 7.96 -16.47
C VAL A 265 40.28 8.74 -15.25
N HIS A 266 41.18 8.12 -14.52
CA HIS A 266 41.90 8.78 -13.45
C HIS A 266 43.03 9.64 -14.07
N ILE A 267 42.95 10.93 -13.86
CA ILE A 267 43.90 11.88 -14.47
C ILE A 267 44.58 12.70 -13.36
N GLY A 268 45.89 12.89 -13.49
CA GLY A 268 46.61 13.78 -12.58
C GLY A 268 46.07 15.21 -12.68
N GLU A 269 45.77 15.83 -11.56
CA GLU A 269 45.21 17.18 -11.51
C GLU A 269 46.10 18.20 -12.25
N SER A 270 47.39 17.99 -12.29
CA SER A 270 48.38 18.80 -13.01
C SER A 270 48.22 18.73 -14.56
N MET A 271 47.51 17.74 -15.07
CA MET A 271 47.22 17.59 -16.53
C MET A 271 45.94 18.33 -16.97
N LEU A 272 45.12 18.78 -16.04
CA LEU A 272 43.90 19.52 -16.33
C LEU A 272 44.21 21.02 -16.40
N GLN A 273 43.59 21.70 -17.38
CA GLN A 273 43.69 23.15 -17.50
C GLN A 273 42.86 23.82 -16.43
N ASP A 274 43.34 24.97 -15.92
CA ASP A 274 42.58 25.83 -15.02
C ASP A 274 41.41 26.52 -15.77
N ASP A 275 40.28 26.71 -15.08
CA ASP A 275 39.18 27.51 -15.62
C ASP A 275 39.66 28.96 -15.76
N PRO A 276 39.53 29.58 -16.97
CA PRO A 276 39.95 30.99 -17.16
C PRO A 276 39.26 31.97 -16.22
N ASN A 277 38.04 31.63 -15.76
CA ASN A 277 37.20 32.48 -14.91
C ASN A 277 37.36 32.17 -13.41
N ASP A 278 37.83 30.97 -13.07
CA ASP A 278 37.99 30.54 -11.68
C ASP A 278 39.15 29.54 -11.55
N LYS A 279 40.32 30.05 -11.21
CA LYS A 279 41.57 29.25 -11.07
C LYS A 279 41.48 28.17 -9.99
N SER A 280 40.44 28.15 -9.14
CA SER A 280 40.23 27.08 -8.17
C SER A 280 39.52 25.85 -8.82
N LYS A 281 39.06 25.96 -10.06
CA LYS A 281 38.41 24.93 -10.80
C LYS A 281 39.24 24.45 -11.98
N LYS A 282 39.12 23.16 -12.25
CA LYS A 282 39.77 22.53 -13.41
C LYS A 282 38.74 22.35 -14.54
N LEU A 283 39.19 22.53 -15.79
CA LEU A 283 38.40 22.28 -16.97
C LEU A 283 38.49 20.79 -17.37
N TYR A 284 37.34 20.20 -17.55
CA TYR A 284 37.19 18.86 -18.10
C TYR A 284 36.81 18.91 -19.58
N PRO A 285 37.15 17.89 -20.39
CA PRO A 285 36.66 17.78 -21.76
C PRO A 285 35.14 17.89 -21.80
N HIS A 286 34.64 18.75 -22.67
CA HIS A 286 33.21 19.14 -22.72
C HIS A 286 32.26 17.93 -22.73
N GLY A 287 31.30 17.89 -21.83
CA GLY A 287 30.27 16.85 -21.71
C GLY A 287 30.75 15.51 -21.11
N LYS A 288 31.97 15.44 -20.58
CA LYS A 288 32.56 14.19 -20.03
C LYS A 288 33.11 14.31 -18.61
N ASP A 289 32.64 15.30 -17.85
CA ASP A 289 33.09 15.54 -16.47
C ASP A 289 32.97 14.30 -15.57
N ARG A 290 31.95 13.46 -15.80
CA ARG A 290 31.72 12.21 -15.07
C ARG A 290 32.76 11.12 -15.39
N LEU A 291 33.36 11.16 -16.58
CA LEU A 291 34.37 10.19 -17.02
C LEU A 291 35.75 10.47 -16.40
N TYR A 292 36.08 11.74 -16.14
CA TYR A 292 37.40 12.12 -15.65
C TYR A 292 37.37 12.34 -14.15
N ARG A 293 38.19 11.57 -13.41
CA ARG A 293 38.35 11.68 -11.96
C ARG A 293 39.72 12.23 -11.63
N PRO A 294 39.86 13.48 -11.17
CA PRO A 294 41.17 14.04 -10.80
C PRO A 294 41.70 13.33 -9.57
N LEU A 295 42.99 13.03 -9.60
CA LEU A 295 43.73 12.51 -8.47
C LEU A 295 44.90 13.46 -8.15
N THR A 296 45.05 13.76 -6.88
CA THR A 296 46.23 14.46 -6.41
C THR A 296 47.37 13.45 -6.29
N PHE A 297 48.28 13.44 -7.25
CA PHE A 297 49.47 12.61 -7.19
C PHE A 297 50.57 13.32 -6.38
N ASP A 298 51.22 12.59 -5.50
CA ASP A 298 52.40 13.09 -4.82
C ASP A 298 53.55 13.20 -5.82
N VAL A 299 54.02 14.42 -6.05
CA VAL A 299 54.99 14.77 -7.08
C VAL A 299 56.34 14.04 -6.89
N GLY A 300 56.54 13.36 -5.77
CA GLY A 300 57.72 12.57 -5.45
C GLY A 300 57.74 11.13 -5.93
N ALA A 301 56.59 10.60 -6.44
CA ALA A 301 56.50 9.21 -6.88
C ALA A 301 56.83 9.10 -8.39
N ARG A 302 58.07 8.82 -8.71
CA ARG A 302 58.58 8.75 -10.10
C ARG A 302 57.99 7.66 -10.99
N ASP A 303 57.19 6.71 -10.45
CA ASP A 303 56.69 5.52 -11.15
C ASP A 303 55.16 5.39 -11.24
N LYS A 304 54.40 6.46 -10.99
CA LYS A 304 52.94 6.39 -11.16
C LYS A 304 52.50 6.99 -12.46
N PRO A 305 51.61 6.29 -13.25
CA PRO A 305 51.10 6.84 -14.48
C PRO A 305 50.27 8.10 -14.17
N LEU A 306 50.50 9.16 -14.96
CA LEU A 306 49.73 10.41 -14.88
C LEU A 306 48.26 10.25 -15.31
N MET A 307 47.96 9.13 -16.00
CA MET A 307 46.60 8.77 -16.43
C MET A 307 46.45 7.25 -16.30
N ASP A 308 45.34 6.84 -15.68
CA ASP A 308 44.95 5.45 -15.53
C ASP A 308 43.48 5.27 -15.89
N THR A 309 43.13 4.15 -16.53
CA THR A 309 41.78 3.86 -16.94
C THR A 309 41.18 2.81 -16.03
N PHE A 310 40.12 3.20 -15.31
CA PHE A 310 39.33 2.30 -14.50
C PHE A 310 38.15 1.77 -15.33
N SER A 311 38.17 0.52 -15.74
CA SER A 311 37.10 -0.13 -16.51
C SER A 311 36.94 -1.58 -16.01
N PRO A 312 36.37 -1.78 -14.80
CA PRO A 312 36.20 -3.12 -14.24
C PRO A 312 35.04 -3.87 -14.91
N ASP A 313 35.13 -5.18 -14.97
CA ASP A 313 34.02 -6.04 -15.41
C ASP A 313 32.84 -5.93 -14.46
N ILE A 314 31.64 -5.83 -15.03
CA ILE A 314 30.38 -5.81 -14.26
C ILE A 314 29.88 -7.25 -14.06
N ARG A 315 29.58 -7.63 -12.83
CA ARG A 315 29.06 -8.94 -12.46
C ARG A 315 27.53 -9.03 -12.67
N SER A 316 27.03 -8.64 -13.84
CA SER A 316 25.60 -8.56 -14.13
C SER A 316 24.90 -9.91 -14.00
N ASP A 317 25.39 -10.96 -14.68
CA ASP A 317 24.73 -12.26 -14.76
C ASP A 317 24.51 -12.94 -13.41
N PRO A 318 25.52 -13.08 -12.52
CA PRO A 318 25.29 -13.68 -11.21
C PRO A 318 24.34 -12.84 -10.32
N LEU A 319 24.39 -11.52 -10.44
CA LEU A 319 23.51 -10.64 -9.67
C LEU A 319 22.06 -10.77 -10.14
N PHE A 320 21.79 -10.75 -11.45
CA PHE A 320 20.44 -10.96 -11.97
C PHE A 320 19.93 -12.38 -11.75
N LYS A 321 20.76 -13.41 -11.83
CA LYS A 321 20.38 -14.79 -11.48
C LYS A 321 19.96 -14.90 -10.02
N GLY A 322 20.71 -14.28 -9.10
CA GLY A 322 20.36 -14.25 -7.68
C GLY A 322 19.09 -13.47 -7.41
N PHE A 323 18.89 -12.33 -8.06
CA PHE A 323 17.66 -11.53 -7.95
C PHE A 323 16.45 -12.29 -8.51
N ASN A 324 16.58 -12.95 -9.66
CA ASN A 324 15.52 -13.76 -10.26
C ASN A 324 15.12 -14.95 -9.38
N ALA A 325 16.09 -15.61 -8.73
CA ALA A 325 15.79 -16.64 -7.74
C ALA A 325 14.96 -16.11 -6.55
N GLN A 326 15.24 -14.89 -6.10
CA GLN A 326 14.46 -14.21 -5.06
C GLN A 326 13.03 -13.91 -5.52
N LEU A 327 12.85 -13.45 -6.77
CA LEU A 327 11.52 -13.19 -7.33
C LEU A 327 10.68 -14.48 -7.39
N LYS A 328 11.28 -15.63 -7.73
CA LYS A 328 10.60 -16.94 -7.72
C LYS A 328 10.11 -17.34 -6.32
N LEU A 329 10.90 -17.05 -5.27
CA LEU A 329 10.47 -17.29 -3.90
C LEU A 329 9.29 -16.39 -3.50
N ILE A 330 9.28 -15.15 -3.98
CA ILE A 330 8.16 -14.22 -3.77
C ILE A 330 6.91 -14.73 -4.50
N GLU A 331 7.01 -15.15 -5.76
CA GLU A 331 5.91 -15.76 -6.51
C GLU A 331 5.29 -16.93 -5.76
N PHE A 332 6.12 -17.85 -5.26
CA PHE A 332 5.66 -19.01 -4.47
C PHE A 332 4.87 -18.57 -3.23
N ASN A 333 5.40 -17.62 -2.44
CA ASN A 333 4.76 -17.17 -1.21
C ASN A 333 3.49 -16.33 -1.46
N CYS A 334 3.36 -15.70 -2.64
CA CYS A 334 2.18 -14.95 -3.06
C CYS A 334 1.19 -15.79 -3.87
N SER A 335 1.42 -17.10 -4.02
CA SER A 335 0.60 -18.02 -4.84
C SER A 335 0.48 -17.56 -6.30
N LEU A 336 1.53 -16.95 -6.84
CA LEU A 336 1.65 -16.60 -8.25
C LEU A 336 2.36 -17.72 -9.01
N ALA A 337 2.02 -17.85 -10.29
CA ALA A 337 2.74 -18.76 -11.18
C ALA A 337 4.17 -18.26 -11.42
N TYR A 338 5.12 -19.18 -11.49
CA TYR A 338 6.51 -18.84 -11.85
C TYR A 338 6.58 -18.15 -13.22
N GLY A 339 7.35 -17.08 -13.29
CA GLY A 339 7.45 -16.25 -14.47
C GLY A 339 6.38 -15.16 -14.59
N THR A 340 5.61 -14.92 -13.54
CA THR A 340 4.67 -13.78 -13.47
C THR A 340 5.40 -12.47 -13.21
N ILE A 341 6.34 -12.47 -12.26
CA ILE A 341 7.21 -11.33 -11.93
C ILE A 341 8.70 -11.68 -12.09
N SER A 342 9.05 -12.97 -12.06
CA SER A 342 10.39 -13.45 -12.37
C SER A 342 10.56 -13.64 -13.87
N ASP A 343 11.82 -13.74 -14.31
CA ASP A 343 12.15 -14.05 -15.71
C ASP A 343 11.62 -15.45 -16.06
N PRO A 344 10.73 -15.59 -17.05
CA PRO A 344 10.24 -16.88 -17.48
C PRO A 344 11.39 -17.70 -18.05
N GLN A 345 11.53 -18.94 -17.60
CA GLN A 345 12.49 -19.86 -18.21
C GLN A 345 12.07 -20.09 -19.65
N ASN A 346 13.03 -20.02 -20.60
CA ASN A 346 12.87 -20.46 -21.98
C ASN A 346 12.68 -21.98 -22.03
N VAL A 347 11.53 -22.45 -21.59
CA VAL A 347 11.05 -23.81 -21.82
C VAL A 347 9.93 -23.66 -22.82
N ASP A 348 10.05 -24.33 -23.97
CA ASP A 348 8.95 -24.46 -24.91
C ASP A 348 7.78 -25.14 -24.21
N LYS A 349 6.88 -24.33 -23.66
CA LYS A 349 5.65 -24.80 -23.00
C LYS A 349 4.54 -24.85 -24.04
N THR A 350 3.80 -25.93 -24.06
CA THR A 350 2.56 -26.01 -24.85
C THR A 350 1.53 -25.01 -24.32
N ALA A 351 0.59 -24.62 -25.16
CA ALA A 351 -0.50 -23.69 -24.77
C ALA A 351 -1.29 -24.20 -23.54
N GLU A 352 -1.40 -25.53 -23.37
CA GLU A 352 -2.07 -26.16 -22.23
C GLU A 352 -1.23 -26.07 -20.95
N GLU A 353 0.09 -26.25 -21.02
CA GLU A 353 0.98 -26.08 -19.88
C GLU A 353 1.05 -24.61 -19.43
N ILE A 354 0.98 -23.66 -20.35
CA ILE A 354 0.89 -22.23 -20.02
C ILE A 354 -0.45 -21.91 -19.31
N LYS A 355 -1.56 -22.49 -19.75
CA LYS A 355 -2.87 -22.35 -19.08
C LYS A 355 -2.84 -22.96 -17.69
N SER A 356 -2.36 -24.18 -17.57
CA SER A 356 -2.28 -24.91 -16.30
C SER A 356 -1.35 -24.25 -15.28
N SER A 357 -0.25 -23.62 -15.73
CA SER A 357 0.69 -22.94 -14.84
C SER A 357 0.21 -21.55 -14.35
N LYS A 358 -0.90 -21.03 -14.94
CA LYS A 358 -1.49 -19.74 -14.58
C LYS A 358 -2.86 -19.86 -13.87
N GLN A 359 -3.35 -21.05 -13.65
CA GLN A 359 -4.48 -21.36 -12.79
C GLN A 359 -4.01 -21.66 -11.35
#